data_cbe7ef8859ed6c845cfbb51eaeb07a3e
#
_entry.id   cbe7ef8859ed6c845cfbb51eaeb07a3e
#
_cell.length_a   1.000
_cell.length_b   1.000
_cell.length_c   1.000
_cell.angle_alpha   90.00
_cell.angle_beta   90.00
_cell.angle_gamma   90.00
#
_symmetry.space_group_name_H-M   'P 1'
#
loop_
_entity.id
_entity.type
_entity.pdbx_description
1 polymer ?
#
loop_
_entity_poly.entity_id
_entity_poly.type
_entity_poly.pdbx_seq_one_letter_code
_entity_poly.pdbx_strand_id
1 'polypeptide(L)'
;KWLSAETKKKAVIKLKALVLKIGYPDKIEEIFDLLQVDPKKSLYENEAAMSTVRTKYMLNKLTKPVDRSVWLMPGNLNNACYDPQRNDLTFPAGILQAPFYDINQSRGANYGGIGATIGHEVSHAFDNSGAKFDEHGNMNNWWTNKDFAEFNKRVGQMVDIFDGLQ
;
A
#
# COMPACT_ATOMS: atom_id res chain seq x y z
N LYS A 1 2.31 21.93 -10.32
CA LYS A 1 1.98 23.07 -11.22
C LYS A 1 1.50 22.64 -12.61
N TRP A 2 1.83 21.42 -13.08
CA TRP A 2 1.56 20.94 -14.43
C TRP A 2 0.21 20.22 -14.59
N LEU A 3 -0.35 19.62 -13.53
CA LEU A 3 -1.67 18.98 -13.57
C LEU A 3 -2.79 19.97 -13.88
N SER A 4 -3.79 19.53 -14.62
CA SER A 4 -5.03 20.26 -14.86
C SER A 4 -5.80 20.55 -13.56
N ALA A 5 -6.71 21.51 -13.58
CA ALA A 5 -7.53 21.83 -12.41
C ALA A 5 -8.46 20.66 -12.03
N GLU A 6 -8.95 19.92 -13.02
CA GLU A 6 -9.79 18.73 -12.81
C GLU A 6 -9.02 17.63 -12.09
N THR A 7 -7.85 17.24 -12.62
CA THR A 7 -7.01 16.21 -12.01
C THR A 7 -6.54 16.59 -10.61
N LYS A 8 -6.19 17.87 -10.38
CA LYS A 8 -5.87 18.36 -9.02
C LYS A 8 -7.02 18.20 -8.04
N LYS A 9 -8.25 18.51 -8.47
CA LYS A 9 -9.44 18.34 -7.61
C LYS A 9 -9.64 16.89 -7.22
N LYS A 10 -9.54 15.97 -8.19
CA LYS A 10 -9.63 14.52 -7.94
C LYS A 10 -8.47 14.01 -7.06
N ALA A 11 -7.24 14.49 -7.27
CA ALA A 11 -6.11 14.16 -6.42
C ALA A 11 -6.34 14.53 -4.95
N VAL A 12 -6.92 15.70 -4.68
CA VAL A 12 -7.27 16.13 -3.32
C VAL A 12 -8.35 15.24 -2.71
N ILE A 13 -9.36 14.83 -3.49
CA ILE A 13 -10.40 13.90 -3.04
C ILE A 13 -9.75 12.56 -2.66
N LYS A 14 -8.92 12.00 -3.53
CA LYS A 14 -8.22 10.73 -3.30
C LYS A 14 -7.31 10.80 -2.07
N LEU A 15 -6.54 11.87 -1.91
CA LEU A 15 -5.69 12.10 -0.74
C LEU A 15 -6.50 12.11 0.57
N LYS A 16 -7.65 12.79 0.58
CA LYS A 16 -8.52 12.86 1.77
C LYS A 16 -9.20 11.54 2.10
N ALA A 17 -9.36 10.65 1.11
CA ALA A 17 -9.97 9.34 1.25
C ALA A 17 -8.95 8.24 1.62
N LEU A 18 -7.65 8.57 1.75
CA LEU A 18 -6.63 7.63 2.19
C LEU A 18 -6.94 7.10 3.59
N VAL A 19 -6.89 5.78 3.74
CA VAL A 19 -6.94 5.12 5.04
C VAL A 19 -5.52 4.93 5.54
N LEU A 20 -5.27 5.34 6.78
CA LEU A 20 -3.95 5.20 7.43
C LEU A 20 -3.97 4.01 8.39
N LYS A 21 -3.01 3.11 8.24
CA LYS A 21 -2.77 1.93 9.07
C LYS A 21 -1.37 2.04 9.67
N ILE A 22 -1.28 2.27 10.98
CA ILE A 22 -0.01 2.58 11.65
C ILE A 22 0.16 1.65 12.85
N GLY A 23 1.31 0.98 12.93
CA GLY A 23 1.67 0.09 14.03
C GLY A 23 1.24 -1.35 13.79
N TYR A 24 0.03 -1.72 14.18
CA TYR A 24 -0.52 -3.08 14.07
C TYR A 24 -2.05 -3.03 13.91
N PRO A 25 -2.67 -4.10 13.38
CA PRO A 25 -4.12 -4.15 13.19
C PRO A 25 -4.86 -4.26 14.53
N ASP A 26 -6.02 -3.60 14.65
CA ASP A 26 -6.91 -3.70 15.82
C ASP A 26 -7.49 -5.10 16.01
N LYS A 27 -7.62 -5.86 14.89
CA LYS A 27 -8.15 -7.23 14.87
C LYS A 27 -7.23 -8.13 14.05
N ILE A 28 -6.94 -9.29 14.60
CA ILE A 28 -6.33 -10.39 13.85
C ILE A 28 -7.40 -10.96 12.92
N GLU A 29 -7.03 -11.28 11.67
CA GLU A 29 -7.98 -11.87 10.73
C GLU A 29 -8.42 -13.25 11.19
N GLU A 30 -9.73 -13.52 11.05
CA GLU A 30 -10.38 -14.80 11.44
C GLU A 30 -9.72 -16.04 10.82
N ILE A 31 -9.01 -15.89 9.69
CA ILE A 31 -8.33 -16.99 9.05
C ILE A 31 -7.32 -17.67 9.99
N PHE A 32 -6.66 -16.92 10.88
CA PHE A 32 -5.66 -17.50 11.79
C PHE A 32 -6.30 -18.46 12.80
N ASP A 33 -7.55 -18.24 13.18
CA ASP A 33 -8.30 -19.15 14.05
C ASP A 33 -8.73 -20.42 13.32
N LEU A 34 -8.85 -20.34 11.97
CA LEU A 34 -9.25 -21.47 11.12
C LEU A 34 -8.08 -22.37 10.73
N LEU A 35 -6.82 -21.86 10.83
CA LEU A 35 -5.62 -22.59 10.48
C LEU A 35 -5.19 -23.48 11.66
N GLN A 36 -5.55 -24.78 11.58
CA GLN A 36 -5.25 -25.76 12.61
C GLN A 36 -4.23 -26.77 12.12
N VAL A 37 -3.25 -27.09 12.97
CA VAL A 37 -2.26 -28.14 12.73
C VAL A 37 -2.63 -29.40 13.53
N ASP A 38 -2.75 -30.55 12.86
CA ASP A 38 -2.96 -31.83 13.48
C ASP A 38 -1.60 -32.53 13.67
N PRO A 39 -1.11 -32.72 14.91
CA PRO A 39 0.20 -33.32 15.15
C PRO A 39 0.27 -34.82 14.77
N LYS A 40 -0.87 -35.48 14.46
CA LYS A 40 -0.94 -36.84 14.01
C LYS A 40 -0.81 -37.01 12.50
N LYS A 41 -0.86 -35.91 11.76
CA LYS A 41 -0.75 -35.86 10.31
C LYS A 41 0.65 -35.50 9.87
N SER A 42 1.01 -35.90 8.66
CA SER A 42 2.24 -35.49 8.02
C SER A 42 2.22 -33.99 7.72
N LEU A 43 3.41 -33.40 7.49
CA LEU A 43 3.53 -32.00 7.04
C LEU A 43 2.70 -31.74 5.77
N TYR A 44 2.77 -32.65 4.80
CA TYR A 44 2.03 -32.54 3.55
C TYR A 44 0.51 -32.49 3.77
N GLU A 45 -0.04 -33.38 4.63
CA GLU A 45 -1.48 -33.37 4.93
C GLU A 45 -1.93 -32.12 5.66
N ASN A 46 -1.12 -31.57 6.57
CA ASN A 46 -1.38 -30.30 7.24
C ASN A 46 -1.33 -29.14 6.28
N GLU A 47 -0.32 -29.05 5.42
CA GLU A 47 -0.22 -28.00 4.40
C GLU A 47 -1.39 -28.05 3.40
N ALA A 48 -1.78 -29.22 2.94
CA ALA A 48 -2.93 -29.37 2.04
C ALA A 48 -4.25 -28.92 2.71
N ALA A 49 -4.45 -29.28 4.00
CA ALA A 49 -5.60 -28.83 4.77
C ALA A 49 -5.62 -27.31 4.95
N MET A 50 -4.50 -26.72 5.36
CA MET A 50 -4.37 -25.25 5.52
C MET A 50 -4.56 -24.51 4.19
N SER A 51 -4.02 -25.03 3.10
CA SER A 51 -4.22 -24.47 1.75
C SER A 51 -5.70 -24.47 1.35
N THR A 52 -6.42 -25.56 1.67
CA THR A 52 -7.86 -25.66 1.44
C THR A 52 -8.64 -24.60 2.24
N VAL A 53 -8.28 -24.39 3.51
CA VAL A 53 -8.88 -23.37 4.36
C VAL A 53 -8.63 -21.97 3.80
N ARG A 54 -7.38 -21.66 3.44
CA ARG A 54 -7.00 -20.37 2.83
C ARG A 54 -7.80 -20.09 1.54
N THR A 55 -7.89 -21.10 0.66
CA THR A 55 -8.63 -20.95 -0.60
C THR A 55 -10.11 -20.67 -0.35
N LYS A 56 -10.76 -21.43 0.53
CA LYS A 56 -12.17 -21.21 0.89
C LYS A 56 -12.38 -19.82 1.50
N TYR A 57 -11.48 -19.40 2.39
CA TYR A 57 -11.54 -18.06 3.00
C TYR A 57 -11.42 -16.94 1.96
N MET A 58 -10.48 -17.07 1.02
CA MET A 58 -10.31 -16.12 -0.08
C MET A 58 -11.53 -16.07 -1.02
N LEU A 59 -12.09 -17.22 -1.39
CA LEU A 59 -13.29 -17.30 -2.24
C LEU A 59 -14.49 -16.65 -1.54
N ASN A 60 -14.65 -16.83 -0.24
CA ASN A 60 -15.72 -16.19 0.52
C ASN A 60 -15.61 -14.66 0.55
N LYS A 61 -14.40 -14.10 0.42
CA LYS A 61 -14.21 -12.65 0.31
C LYS A 61 -14.75 -12.07 -1.01
N LEU A 62 -14.81 -12.86 -2.09
CA LEU A 62 -15.29 -12.39 -3.40
C LEU A 62 -16.77 -11.97 -3.38
N THR A 63 -17.55 -12.47 -2.44
CA THR A 63 -18.98 -12.15 -2.30
C THR A 63 -19.26 -11.04 -1.29
N LYS A 64 -18.21 -10.47 -0.70
CA LYS A 64 -18.33 -9.42 0.34
C LYS A 64 -17.78 -8.09 -0.17
N PRO A 65 -18.27 -6.96 0.33
CA PRO A 65 -17.63 -5.67 0.11
C PRO A 65 -16.16 -5.69 0.55
N VAL A 66 -15.34 -4.86 -0.10
CA VAL A 66 -13.93 -4.72 0.27
C VAL A 66 -13.81 -4.22 1.71
N ASP A 67 -13.18 -4.99 2.56
CA ASP A 67 -12.85 -4.59 3.93
C ASP A 67 -11.52 -3.81 3.92
N ARG A 68 -11.63 -2.50 4.10
CA ARG A 68 -10.46 -1.60 4.14
C ARG A 68 -9.71 -1.63 5.48
N SER A 69 -10.19 -2.37 6.49
CA SER A 69 -9.50 -2.55 7.76
C SER A 69 -8.40 -3.63 7.71
N VAL A 70 -8.49 -4.54 6.73
CA VAL A 70 -7.52 -5.64 6.56
C VAL A 70 -6.14 -5.11 6.23
N TRP A 71 -5.12 -5.62 6.94
CA TRP A 71 -3.72 -5.30 6.72
C TRP A 71 -3.09 -6.27 5.71
N LEU A 72 -2.31 -5.72 4.76
CA LEU A 72 -1.55 -6.53 3.80
C LEU A 72 -0.24 -7.06 4.36
N MET A 73 0.27 -6.40 5.40
CA MET A 73 1.57 -6.71 5.99
C MET A 73 1.43 -6.98 7.49
N PRO A 74 2.21 -7.92 8.04
CA PRO A 74 2.27 -8.14 9.48
C PRO A 74 2.92 -6.95 10.18
N GLY A 75 2.50 -6.67 11.43
CA GLY A 75 2.94 -5.52 12.22
C GLY A 75 4.45 -5.47 12.53
N ASN A 76 5.15 -6.60 12.45
CA ASN A 76 6.59 -6.71 12.73
C ASN A 76 7.49 -6.50 11.49
N LEU A 77 6.92 -6.25 10.32
CA LEU A 77 7.68 -6.10 9.09
C LEU A 77 8.34 -4.71 9.02
N ASN A 78 9.64 -4.67 8.72
CA ASN A 78 10.34 -3.43 8.43
C ASN A 78 10.11 -3.02 6.98
N ASN A 79 8.93 -2.50 6.70
CA ASN A 79 8.51 -2.04 5.38
C ASN A 79 7.31 -1.08 5.51
N ALA A 80 6.92 -0.44 4.41
CA ALA A 80 5.69 0.33 4.27
C ALA A 80 5.07 0.01 2.91
N CYS A 81 3.79 0.29 2.71
CA CYS A 81 3.16 0.17 1.40
C CYS A 81 1.91 1.04 1.24
N TYR A 82 1.66 1.38 -0.03
CA TYR A 82 0.38 1.87 -0.52
C TYR A 82 -0.37 0.76 -1.27
N ASP A 83 -1.63 0.51 -0.93
CA ASP A 83 -2.52 -0.39 -1.67
C ASP A 83 -3.52 0.41 -2.51
N PRO A 84 -3.41 0.41 -3.85
CA PRO A 84 -4.31 1.14 -4.72
C PRO A 84 -5.75 0.60 -4.70
N GLN A 85 -5.95 -0.70 -4.46
CA GLN A 85 -7.28 -1.32 -4.44
C GLN A 85 -8.07 -0.98 -3.17
N ARG A 86 -7.39 -0.55 -2.11
CA ARG A 86 -8.00 -0.10 -0.86
C ARG A 86 -7.83 1.39 -0.63
N ASN A 87 -6.99 2.03 -1.42
CA ASN A 87 -6.55 3.41 -1.23
C ASN A 87 -6.10 3.63 0.22
N ASP A 88 -5.19 2.77 0.69
CA ASP A 88 -4.65 2.82 2.04
C ASP A 88 -3.11 2.83 2.09
N LEU A 89 -2.60 3.33 3.21
CA LEU A 89 -1.18 3.39 3.54
C LEU A 89 -0.96 2.55 4.79
N THR A 90 -0.03 1.60 4.74
CA THR A 90 0.33 0.75 5.87
C THR A 90 1.76 1.01 6.31
N PHE A 91 1.95 1.36 7.58
CA PHE A 91 3.23 1.54 8.26
C PHE A 91 3.28 0.61 9.48
N PRO A 92 3.76 -0.64 9.34
CA PRO A 92 3.89 -1.57 10.45
C PRO A 92 4.80 -1.04 11.55
N ALA A 93 4.61 -1.51 12.80
CA ALA A 93 5.48 -1.14 13.92
C ALA A 93 6.97 -1.43 13.66
N GLY A 94 7.26 -2.44 12.83
CA GLY A 94 8.62 -2.81 12.47
C GLY A 94 9.44 -1.72 11.77
N ILE A 95 8.80 -0.79 11.05
CA ILE A 95 9.51 0.35 10.44
C ILE A 95 9.56 1.58 11.36
N LEU A 96 8.73 1.63 12.40
CA LEU A 96 8.64 2.77 13.32
C LEU A 96 9.73 2.73 14.40
N GLN A 97 10.95 2.46 14.01
CA GLN A 97 12.14 2.39 14.87
C GLN A 97 13.37 2.92 14.13
N ALA A 98 14.46 3.10 14.87
CA ALA A 98 15.74 3.55 14.28
C ALA A 98 16.19 2.59 13.15
N PRO A 99 16.76 3.13 12.05
CA PRO A 99 17.11 4.53 11.80
C PRO A 99 15.95 5.37 11.22
N PHE A 100 14.78 4.81 10.93
CA PHE A 100 13.69 5.52 10.28
C PHE A 100 12.98 6.49 11.21
N TYR A 101 12.71 6.05 12.46
CA TYR A 101 12.01 6.85 13.45
C TYR A 101 12.57 6.61 14.85
N ASP A 102 12.75 7.68 15.61
CA ASP A 102 12.99 7.61 17.06
C ASP A 102 12.39 8.87 17.70
N ILE A 103 11.66 8.70 18.81
CA ILE A 103 11.04 9.81 19.53
C ILE A 103 12.09 10.77 20.10
N ASN A 104 13.31 10.30 20.37
CA ASN A 104 14.40 11.06 20.94
C ASN A 104 15.29 11.75 19.90
N GLN A 105 15.18 11.39 18.61
CA GLN A 105 15.96 12.07 17.58
C GLN A 105 15.33 13.40 17.16
N SER A 106 16.13 14.25 16.50
CA SER A 106 15.65 15.55 16.06
C SER A 106 14.47 15.44 15.08
N ARG A 107 13.61 16.44 15.03
CA ARG A 107 12.52 16.51 14.06
C ARG A 107 13.04 16.38 12.62
N GLY A 108 14.17 17.06 12.30
CA GLY A 108 14.79 16.98 10.98
C GLY A 108 15.21 15.55 10.63
N ALA A 109 15.76 14.80 11.57
CA ALA A 109 16.12 13.39 11.36
C ALA A 109 14.88 12.52 11.14
N ASN A 110 13.80 12.71 11.92
CA ASN A 110 12.54 12.00 11.70
C ASN A 110 11.90 12.33 10.33
N TYR A 111 11.94 13.61 9.90
CA TYR A 111 11.46 13.98 8.57
C TYR A 111 12.32 13.41 7.45
N GLY A 112 13.65 13.32 7.62
CA GLY A 112 14.55 12.70 6.65
C GLY A 112 14.47 11.16 6.61
N GLY A 113 14.12 10.55 7.75
CA GLY A 113 13.91 9.10 7.87
C GLY A 113 12.49 8.69 7.48
N ILE A 114 11.62 8.52 8.49
CA ILE A 114 10.25 8.03 8.24
C ILE A 114 9.42 9.00 7.39
N GLY A 115 9.68 10.31 7.46
CA GLY A 115 8.98 11.30 6.64
C GLY A 115 9.24 11.12 5.15
N ALA A 116 10.46 10.73 4.75
CA ALA A 116 10.78 10.39 3.36
C ALA A 116 10.02 9.13 2.91
N THR A 117 9.93 8.10 3.77
CA THR A 117 9.15 6.89 3.49
C THR A 117 7.65 7.21 3.36
N ILE A 118 7.10 8.05 4.23
CA ILE A 118 5.71 8.50 4.14
C ILE A 118 5.47 9.22 2.80
N GLY A 119 6.37 10.12 2.40
CA GLY A 119 6.29 10.82 1.12
C GLY A 119 6.33 9.85 -0.07
N HIS A 120 7.17 8.83 0.00
CA HIS A 120 7.29 7.77 -1.00
C HIS A 120 5.96 7.02 -1.15
N GLU A 121 5.41 6.48 -0.06
CA GLU A 121 4.16 5.72 -0.11
C GLU A 121 2.96 6.58 -0.56
N VAL A 122 2.87 7.82 -0.07
CA VAL A 122 1.83 8.76 -0.55
C VAL A 122 1.97 9.02 -2.05
N SER A 123 3.20 9.09 -2.59
CA SER A 123 3.40 9.34 -4.02
C SER A 123 2.86 8.21 -4.91
N HIS A 124 2.83 6.97 -4.43
CA HIS A 124 2.24 5.83 -5.14
C HIS A 124 0.74 5.98 -5.42
N ALA A 125 0.01 6.75 -4.61
CA ALA A 125 -1.40 7.05 -4.90
C ALA A 125 -1.57 7.89 -6.18
N PHE A 126 -0.52 8.57 -6.64
CA PHE A 126 -0.52 9.57 -7.71
C PHE A 126 0.48 9.29 -8.82
N ASP A 127 1.16 8.14 -8.81
CA ASP A 127 2.04 7.70 -9.89
C ASP A 127 1.25 7.10 -11.07
N ASN A 128 1.95 6.59 -12.07
CA ASN A 128 1.35 5.96 -13.26
C ASN A 128 0.53 4.71 -12.95
N SER A 129 0.73 4.07 -11.81
CA SER A 129 -0.07 2.93 -11.34
C SER A 129 -1.24 3.39 -10.50
N GLY A 130 -1.02 4.27 -9.52
CA GLY A 130 -2.06 4.85 -8.67
C GLY A 130 -3.07 5.70 -9.43
N ALA A 131 -2.67 6.33 -10.54
CA ALA A 131 -3.57 7.05 -11.43
C ALA A 131 -4.69 6.19 -12.05
N LYS A 132 -4.52 4.87 -12.06
CA LYS A 132 -5.51 3.92 -12.61
C LYS A 132 -6.61 3.55 -11.61
N PHE A 133 -6.47 3.93 -10.35
CA PHE A 133 -7.41 3.61 -9.28
C PHE A 133 -7.95 4.89 -8.64
N ASP A 134 -9.27 4.95 -8.49
CA ASP A 134 -9.95 6.08 -7.85
C ASP A 134 -9.83 6.06 -6.31
N GLU A 135 -10.48 7.00 -5.64
CA GLU A 135 -10.47 7.15 -4.19
C GLU A 135 -11.13 5.98 -3.43
N HIS A 136 -11.88 5.15 -4.12
CA HIS A 136 -12.54 3.96 -3.59
C HIS A 136 -11.76 2.67 -3.87
N GLY A 137 -10.67 2.74 -4.66
CA GLY A 137 -9.87 1.60 -5.07
C GLY A 137 -10.43 0.87 -6.31
N ASN A 138 -11.40 1.44 -7.00
CA ASN A 138 -11.88 0.90 -8.27
C ASN A 138 -10.90 1.22 -9.39
N MET A 139 -10.73 0.28 -10.32
CA MET A 139 -9.93 0.50 -11.52
C MET A 139 -10.63 1.50 -12.44
N ASN A 140 -10.44 2.76 -12.16
CA ASN A 140 -11.05 3.90 -12.83
C ASN A 140 -10.01 5.00 -13.01
N ASN A 141 -9.50 5.14 -14.24
CA ASN A 141 -8.52 6.17 -14.56
C ASN A 141 -9.14 7.57 -14.36
N TRP A 142 -8.56 8.34 -13.46
CA TRP A 142 -9.05 9.67 -13.12
C TRP A 142 -8.18 10.82 -13.64
N TRP A 143 -7.07 10.50 -14.34
CA TRP A 143 -6.24 11.51 -15.01
C TRP A 143 -6.79 11.82 -16.40
N THR A 144 -6.60 13.06 -16.85
CA THR A 144 -6.87 13.43 -18.24
C THR A 144 -5.76 12.90 -19.16
N ASN A 145 -6.07 12.67 -20.42
CA ASN A 145 -5.06 12.27 -21.42
C ASN A 145 -3.91 13.29 -21.52
N LYS A 146 -4.23 14.59 -21.34
CA LYS A 146 -3.24 15.65 -21.35
C LYS A 146 -2.28 15.54 -20.16
N ASP A 147 -2.79 15.25 -18.98
CA ASP A 147 -1.98 15.10 -17.77
C ASP A 147 -1.09 13.85 -17.89
N PHE A 148 -1.59 12.76 -18.46
CA PHE A 148 -0.78 11.56 -18.75
C PHE A 148 0.35 11.85 -19.74
N ALA A 149 0.08 12.58 -20.82
CA ALA A 149 1.10 12.95 -21.79
C ALA A 149 2.22 13.79 -21.16
N GLU A 150 1.85 14.77 -20.32
CA GLU A 150 2.83 15.59 -19.60
C GLU A 150 3.62 14.80 -18.55
N PHE A 151 2.98 13.85 -17.86
CA PHE A 151 3.66 12.95 -16.95
C PHE A 151 4.71 12.09 -17.68
N ASN A 152 4.31 11.45 -18.78
CA ASN A 152 5.22 10.61 -19.57
C ASN A 152 6.41 11.41 -20.16
N LYS A 153 6.18 12.66 -20.56
CA LYS A 153 7.26 13.56 -20.97
C LYS A 153 8.27 13.78 -19.84
N ARG A 154 7.82 13.97 -18.61
CA ARG A 154 8.69 14.15 -17.44
C ARG A 154 9.42 12.88 -17.06
N VAL A 155 8.74 11.73 -17.16
CA VAL A 155 9.37 10.41 -16.97
C VAL A 155 10.49 10.21 -17.99
N GLY A 156 10.25 10.51 -19.28
CA GLY A 156 11.28 10.44 -20.33
C GLY A 156 12.53 11.27 -19.98
N GLN A 157 12.36 12.50 -19.50
CA GLN A 157 13.48 13.32 -19.07
C GLN A 157 14.31 12.68 -17.93
N MET A 158 13.65 11.97 -17.01
CA MET A 158 14.34 11.25 -15.93
C MET A 158 15.09 10.03 -16.46
N VAL A 159 14.46 9.26 -17.37
CA VAL A 159 15.10 8.12 -18.05
C VAL A 159 16.35 8.59 -18.78
N ASP A 160 16.27 9.66 -19.57
CA ASP A 160 17.42 10.22 -20.32
C ASP A 160 18.58 10.60 -19.41
N ILE A 161 18.28 11.12 -18.19
CA ILE A 161 19.32 11.44 -17.19
C ILE A 161 20.02 10.18 -16.70
N PHE A 162 19.25 9.14 -16.34
CA PHE A 162 19.84 7.89 -15.84
C PHE A 162 20.56 7.10 -16.92
N ASP A 163 20.06 7.08 -18.15
CA ASP A 163 20.73 6.44 -19.29
C ASP A 163 22.06 7.14 -19.66
N GLY A 164 22.19 8.43 -19.33
CA GLY A 164 23.43 9.18 -19.53
C GLY A 164 24.48 9.01 -18.42
N LEU A 165 24.16 8.32 -17.32
CA LEU A 165 25.09 7.98 -16.23
C LEU A 165 25.80 6.67 -16.60
N GLN A 166 26.99 6.76 -17.24
CA GLN A 166 27.87 5.63 -17.52
C GLN A 166 28.97 5.53 -16.47
#